data_4b9d06ad3f9b665cea0455f567c4df86
#
_entry.id   4b9d06ad3f9b665cea0455f567c4df86
#
_cell.length_a   1.000
_cell.length_b   1.000
_cell.length_c   1.000
_cell.angle_alpha   90.00
_cell.angle_beta   90.00
_cell.angle_gamma   90.00
#
_symmetry.space_group_name_H-M   'P 1'
#
loop_
_entity.id
_entity.type
_entity.pdbx_description
1 polymer ?
#
loop_
_entity_poly.entity_id
_entity_poly.type
_entity_poly.pdbx_seq_one_letter_code
_entity_poly.pdbx_strand_id
1 'polypeptide(L)'
;VILYRTNNQSAVLEDNLRRRGIPYRIYKGSSFYDHKEIRDMMAYIRLVINPRDDEAFKRIVNYPARGIGDTTVQRIAALAAERGVSMWEAVDALVAEPVTDPVQRTIARKVADFVAMIRALSLARNDKGLYDFGLEIASRSGIIAAYRTENTPEAASALDNIEELLNSMQEFKERVDAEIRGGERPEEE
;
A
#
# COMPACT_ATOMS: atom_id res chain seq x y z
N VAL A 1 -20.01 1.94 25.37
CA VAL A 1 -19.35 3.05 24.63
C VAL A 1 -17.91 3.11 25.08
N ILE A 2 -16.98 3.13 24.13
CA ILE A 2 -15.55 3.33 24.38
C ILE A 2 -15.23 4.73 23.87
N LEU A 3 -14.61 5.55 24.73
CA LEU A 3 -14.17 6.89 24.37
C LEU A 3 -12.65 6.87 24.20
N TYR A 4 -12.15 7.45 23.10
CA TYR A 4 -10.73 7.58 22.84
C TYR A 4 -10.38 9.02 22.43
N ARG A 5 -9.14 9.38 22.61
CA ARG A 5 -8.67 10.75 22.41
C ARG A 5 -7.94 10.96 21.10
N THR A 6 -7.32 9.90 20.55
CA THR A 6 -6.50 9.96 19.34
C THR A 6 -6.89 8.84 18.38
N ASN A 7 -6.65 9.04 17.09
CA ASN A 7 -6.91 8.04 16.05
C ASN A 7 -6.10 6.75 16.27
N ASN A 8 -4.88 6.84 16.81
CA ASN A 8 -4.05 5.70 17.12
C ASN A 8 -4.70 4.75 18.13
N GLN A 9 -5.41 5.29 19.12
CA GLN A 9 -6.16 4.47 20.08
C GLN A 9 -7.34 3.75 19.41
N SER A 10 -7.97 4.36 18.40
CA SER A 10 -9.05 3.71 17.66
C SER A 10 -8.56 2.52 16.83
N ALA A 11 -7.36 2.59 16.22
CA ALA A 11 -6.78 1.51 15.43
C ALA A 11 -6.67 0.20 16.21
N VAL A 12 -6.10 0.27 17.42
CA VAL A 12 -5.95 -0.90 18.32
C VAL A 12 -7.32 -1.47 18.71
N LEU A 13 -8.28 -0.59 19.02
CA LEU A 13 -9.64 -1.01 19.42
C LEU A 13 -10.38 -1.66 18.24
N GLU A 14 -10.33 -1.05 17.06
CA GLU A 14 -10.97 -1.56 15.86
C GLU A 14 -10.43 -2.93 15.47
N ASP A 15 -9.11 -3.10 15.51
CA ASP A 15 -8.45 -4.35 15.20
C ASP A 15 -8.86 -5.46 16.18
N ASN A 16 -8.85 -5.18 17.48
CA ASN A 16 -9.30 -6.13 18.51
C ASN A 16 -10.79 -6.51 18.37
N LEU A 17 -11.66 -5.54 18.09
CA LEU A 17 -13.10 -5.80 17.91
C LEU A 17 -13.36 -6.62 16.65
N ARG A 18 -12.69 -6.28 15.55
CA ARG A 18 -12.79 -7.00 14.27
C ARG A 18 -12.35 -8.45 14.39
N ARG A 19 -11.22 -8.71 15.06
CA ARG A 19 -10.70 -10.08 15.28
C ARG A 19 -11.63 -10.94 16.12
N ARG A 20 -12.31 -10.33 17.09
CA ARG A 20 -13.26 -11.03 17.96
C ARG A 20 -14.66 -11.15 17.35
N GLY A 21 -14.86 -10.67 16.10
CA GLY A 21 -16.15 -10.67 15.44
C GLY A 21 -17.19 -9.78 16.12
N ILE A 22 -16.77 -8.81 16.94
CA ILE A 22 -17.66 -7.92 17.66
C ILE A 22 -18.03 -6.75 16.74
N PRO A 23 -19.32 -6.61 16.36
CA PRO A 23 -19.75 -5.50 15.53
C PRO A 23 -19.60 -4.17 16.31
N TYR A 24 -19.06 -3.16 15.64
CA TYR A 24 -18.87 -1.84 16.23
C TYR A 24 -19.28 -0.74 15.26
N ARG A 25 -19.50 0.45 15.79
CA ARG A 25 -19.78 1.64 15.00
C ARG A 25 -19.02 2.82 15.57
N ILE A 26 -18.30 3.55 14.71
CA ILE A 26 -17.58 4.77 15.09
C ILE A 26 -18.54 5.95 14.98
N TYR A 27 -18.67 6.71 16.07
CA TYR A 27 -19.44 7.94 16.11
C TYR A 27 -18.49 9.15 16.11
N LYS A 28 -18.63 10.05 15.15
CA LYS A 28 -17.83 11.27 15.00
C LYS A 28 -16.31 10.99 14.85
N GLY A 29 -15.96 10.24 13.84
CA GLY A 29 -14.57 9.94 13.45
C GLY A 29 -14.56 9.12 12.17
N SER A 30 -13.43 9.06 11.50
CA SER A 30 -13.15 8.09 10.46
C SER A 30 -12.47 6.86 11.07
N SER A 31 -12.71 5.68 10.52
CA SER A 31 -11.91 4.51 10.86
C SER A 31 -10.44 4.80 10.56
N PHE A 32 -9.53 4.25 11.35
CA PHE A 32 -8.09 4.33 11.07
C PHE A 32 -7.77 3.91 9.63
N TYR A 33 -8.45 2.89 9.14
CA TYR A 33 -8.26 2.38 7.77
C TYR A 33 -8.91 3.25 6.68
N ASP A 34 -9.71 4.26 7.03
CA ASP A 34 -10.30 5.22 6.08
C ASP A 34 -9.39 6.43 5.82
N HIS A 35 -8.36 6.64 6.65
CA HIS A 35 -7.39 7.71 6.44
C HIS A 35 -6.71 7.56 5.08
N LYS A 36 -6.50 8.70 4.41
CA LYS A 36 -5.97 8.75 3.04
C LYS A 36 -4.61 8.05 2.95
N GLU A 37 -3.69 8.39 3.84
CA GLU A 37 -2.33 7.86 3.92
C GLU A 37 -2.32 6.33 4.16
N ILE A 38 -3.23 5.83 4.98
CA ILE A 38 -3.36 4.39 5.24
C ILE A 38 -3.89 3.68 4.00
N ARG A 39 -4.91 4.23 3.35
CA ARG A 39 -5.44 3.68 2.09
C ARG A 39 -4.41 3.70 0.97
N ASP A 40 -3.55 4.73 0.92
CA ASP A 40 -2.46 4.83 -0.05
C ASP A 40 -1.39 3.77 0.23
N MET A 41 -0.94 3.62 1.48
CA MET A 41 -0.02 2.57 1.89
C MET A 41 -0.55 1.16 1.58
N MET A 42 -1.81 0.90 1.94
CA MET A 42 -2.48 -0.37 1.66
C MET A 42 -2.58 -0.65 0.14
N ALA A 43 -2.78 0.39 -0.68
CA ALA A 43 -2.83 0.22 -2.13
C ALA A 43 -1.45 -0.16 -2.70
N TYR A 44 -0.35 0.39 -2.17
CA TYR A 44 1.00 -0.08 -2.52
C TYR A 44 1.21 -1.54 -2.15
N ILE A 45 0.87 -1.93 -0.92
CA ILE A 45 0.98 -3.32 -0.46
C ILE A 45 0.16 -4.25 -1.36
N ARG A 46 -1.10 -3.90 -1.64
CA ARG A 46 -1.99 -4.70 -2.48
C ARG A 46 -1.46 -4.88 -3.89
N LEU A 47 -0.96 -3.81 -4.53
CA LEU A 47 -0.43 -3.89 -5.89
C LEU A 47 0.82 -4.79 -5.95
N VAL A 48 1.71 -4.71 -4.96
CA VAL A 48 2.92 -5.56 -4.89
C VAL A 48 2.55 -7.03 -4.68
N ILE A 49 1.49 -7.32 -3.91
CA ILE A 49 1.03 -8.70 -3.66
C ILE A 49 0.20 -9.24 -4.84
N ASN A 50 -0.68 -8.41 -5.38
CA ASN A 50 -1.57 -8.76 -6.47
C ASN A 50 -1.46 -7.74 -7.62
N PRO A 51 -0.66 -8.02 -8.65
CA PRO A 51 -0.49 -7.14 -9.81
C PRO A 51 -1.77 -6.94 -10.66
N ARG A 52 -2.84 -7.67 -10.37
CA ARG A 52 -4.15 -7.54 -11.04
C ARG A 52 -5.12 -6.61 -10.33
N ASP A 53 -4.66 -5.92 -9.27
CA ASP A 53 -5.47 -4.93 -8.55
C ASP A 53 -5.40 -3.57 -9.24
N ASP A 54 -6.22 -3.38 -10.27
CA ASP A 54 -6.29 -2.13 -11.04
C ASP A 54 -6.77 -0.94 -10.20
N GLU A 55 -7.56 -1.15 -9.15
CA GLU A 55 -7.97 -0.08 -8.25
C GLU A 55 -6.79 0.39 -7.38
N ALA A 56 -5.97 -0.53 -6.88
CA ALA A 56 -4.73 -0.19 -6.21
C ALA A 56 -3.78 0.55 -7.16
N PHE A 57 -3.64 0.08 -8.41
CA PHE A 57 -2.81 0.73 -9.43
C PHE A 57 -3.26 2.18 -9.68
N LYS A 58 -4.53 2.41 -9.99
CA LYS A 58 -5.09 3.75 -10.25
C LYS A 58 -4.86 4.69 -9.08
N ARG A 59 -4.98 4.19 -7.86
CA ARG A 59 -4.82 4.99 -6.66
C ARG A 59 -3.40 5.52 -6.48
N ILE A 60 -2.37 4.72 -6.80
CA ILE A 60 -0.99 5.02 -6.42
C ILE A 60 -0.07 5.40 -7.59
N VAL A 61 -0.46 5.14 -8.84
CA VAL A 61 0.40 5.37 -10.00
C VAL A 61 0.92 6.81 -10.09
N ASN A 62 0.09 7.77 -9.68
CA ASN A 62 0.44 9.19 -9.61
C ASN A 62 0.44 9.77 -8.19
N TYR A 63 0.55 8.95 -7.17
CA TYR A 63 0.66 9.43 -5.79
C TYR A 63 1.84 8.78 -5.05
N PRO A 64 2.78 9.60 -4.51
CA PRO A 64 2.96 11.05 -4.70
C PRO A 64 3.09 11.45 -6.18
N ALA A 65 2.91 12.74 -6.48
CA ALA A 65 2.83 13.23 -7.87
C ALA A 65 4.06 12.84 -8.71
N ARG A 66 3.80 12.15 -9.85
CA ARG A 66 4.82 11.65 -10.82
C ARG A 66 4.61 12.18 -12.23
N GLY A 67 3.72 13.14 -12.41
CA GLY A 67 3.37 13.64 -13.76
C GLY A 67 2.55 12.66 -14.60
N ILE A 68 1.92 11.66 -13.98
CA ILE A 68 1.05 10.68 -14.61
C ILE A 68 -0.40 11.11 -14.41
N GLY A 69 -0.86 12.05 -15.24
CA GLY A 69 -2.22 12.59 -15.12
C GLY A 69 -3.30 11.63 -15.61
N ASP A 70 -4.57 11.98 -15.34
CA ASP A 70 -5.76 11.17 -15.62
C ASP A 70 -5.84 10.69 -17.07
N THR A 71 -5.50 11.54 -18.06
CA THR A 71 -5.47 11.16 -19.47
C THR A 71 -4.48 9.99 -19.73
N THR A 72 -3.34 9.98 -19.04
CA THR A 72 -2.38 8.87 -19.16
C THR A 72 -2.95 7.61 -18.51
N VAL A 73 -3.57 7.73 -17.33
CA VAL A 73 -4.22 6.60 -16.64
C VAL A 73 -5.34 6.00 -17.49
N GLN A 74 -6.19 6.83 -18.11
CA GLN A 74 -7.24 6.38 -19.04
C GLN A 74 -6.67 5.64 -20.25
N ARG A 75 -5.57 6.11 -20.85
CA ARG A 75 -4.89 5.41 -21.96
C ARG A 75 -4.30 4.08 -21.53
N ILE A 76 -3.74 3.98 -20.33
CA ILE A 76 -3.25 2.72 -19.75
C ILE A 76 -4.42 1.75 -19.57
N ALA A 77 -5.55 2.21 -19.03
CA ALA A 77 -6.74 1.39 -18.86
C ALA A 77 -7.30 0.87 -20.19
N ALA A 78 -7.36 1.73 -21.23
CA ALA A 78 -7.78 1.32 -22.57
C ALA A 78 -6.84 0.27 -23.16
N LEU A 79 -5.52 0.45 -23.03
CA LEU A 79 -4.52 -0.51 -23.51
C LEU A 79 -4.62 -1.85 -22.77
N ALA A 80 -4.82 -1.83 -21.45
CA ALA A 80 -5.01 -3.02 -20.65
C ALA A 80 -6.26 -3.79 -21.09
N ALA A 81 -7.38 -3.09 -21.29
CA ALA A 81 -8.61 -3.68 -21.79
C ALA A 81 -8.47 -4.28 -23.18
N GLU A 82 -7.79 -3.59 -24.10
CA GLU A 82 -7.51 -4.09 -25.46
C GLU A 82 -6.69 -5.39 -25.45
N ARG A 83 -5.72 -5.49 -24.53
CA ARG A 83 -4.85 -6.65 -24.39
C ARG A 83 -5.42 -7.76 -23.50
N GLY A 84 -6.52 -7.52 -22.78
CA GLY A 84 -7.11 -8.47 -21.85
C GLY A 84 -6.22 -8.75 -20.61
N VAL A 85 -5.43 -7.76 -20.19
CA VAL A 85 -4.50 -7.85 -19.05
C VAL A 85 -4.79 -6.76 -18.03
N SER A 86 -4.15 -6.81 -16.86
CA SER A 86 -4.24 -5.73 -15.86
C SER A 86 -3.48 -4.47 -16.31
N MET A 87 -3.81 -3.33 -15.70
CA MET A 87 -3.09 -2.07 -15.96
C MET A 87 -1.61 -2.18 -15.62
N TRP A 88 -1.26 -2.90 -14.57
CA TRP A 88 0.13 -3.19 -14.21
C TRP A 88 0.82 -4.02 -15.29
N GLU A 89 0.24 -5.15 -15.70
CA GLU A 89 0.81 -6.01 -16.75
C GLU A 89 1.00 -5.23 -18.06
N ALA A 90 0.06 -4.35 -18.41
CA ALA A 90 0.16 -3.51 -19.60
C ALA A 90 1.36 -2.55 -19.55
N VAL A 91 1.56 -1.83 -18.44
CA VAL A 91 2.69 -0.88 -18.32
C VAL A 91 4.03 -1.59 -18.12
N ASP A 92 4.04 -2.72 -17.42
CA ASP A 92 5.22 -3.55 -17.19
C ASP A 92 5.79 -4.05 -18.53
N ALA A 93 4.93 -4.54 -19.42
CA ALA A 93 5.29 -4.92 -20.79
C ALA A 93 5.77 -3.73 -21.63
N LEU A 94 5.10 -2.57 -21.53
CA LEU A 94 5.53 -1.37 -22.26
C LEU A 94 6.93 -0.89 -21.88
N VAL A 95 7.34 -1.09 -20.61
CA VAL A 95 8.68 -0.71 -20.14
C VAL A 95 9.72 -1.76 -20.48
N ALA A 96 9.32 -3.05 -20.56
CA ALA A 96 10.23 -4.15 -20.83
C ALA A 96 10.63 -4.29 -22.31
N GLU A 97 9.75 -3.89 -23.22
CA GLU A 97 9.91 -4.11 -24.66
C GLU A 97 10.06 -2.81 -25.46
N PRO A 98 10.78 -2.83 -26.60
CA PRO A 98 10.85 -1.71 -27.52
C PRO A 98 9.46 -1.37 -28.08
N VAL A 99 9.01 -0.14 -27.87
CA VAL A 99 7.69 0.33 -28.33
C VAL A 99 7.85 1.21 -29.58
N THR A 100 7.16 0.87 -30.65
CA THR A 100 7.17 1.64 -31.93
C THR A 100 6.12 2.75 -31.94
N ASP A 101 4.96 2.52 -31.31
CA ASP A 101 3.87 3.51 -31.23
C ASP A 101 4.28 4.73 -30.40
N PRO A 102 4.15 5.97 -30.91
CA PRO A 102 4.58 7.18 -30.21
C PRO A 102 3.82 7.45 -28.90
N VAL A 103 2.54 7.08 -28.84
CA VAL A 103 1.68 7.28 -27.64
C VAL A 103 2.12 6.33 -26.56
N GLN A 104 2.26 5.05 -26.88
CA GLN A 104 2.71 4.01 -25.94
C GLN A 104 4.14 4.29 -25.47
N ARG A 105 5.04 4.77 -26.33
CA ARG A 105 6.39 5.20 -25.93
C ARG A 105 6.36 6.35 -24.92
N THR A 106 5.44 7.30 -25.09
CA THR A 106 5.27 8.40 -24.12
C THR A 106 4.75 7.89 -22.79
N ILE A 107 3.82 6.93 -22.78
CA ILE A 107 3.35 6.27 -21.55
C ILE A 107 4.50 5.53 -20.88
N ALA A 108 5.20 4.66 -21.61
CA ALA A 108 6.34 3.89 -21.09
C ALA A 108 7.36 4.77 -20.35
N ARG A 109 7.75 5.90 -20.97
CA ARG A 109 8.69 6.85 -20.37
C ARG A 109 8.16 7.48 -19.07
N LYS A 110 6.86 7.81 -19.01
CA LYS A 110 6.24 8.41 -17.84
C LYS A 110 6.13 7.45 -16.66
N VAL A 111 5.91 6.18 -16.94
CA VAL A 111 5.69 5.16 -15.88
C VAL A 111 6.96 4.39 -15.52
N ALA A 112 8.08 4.58 -16.22
CA ALA A 112 9.30 3.80 -16.06
C ALA A 112 9.80 3.74 -14.60
N ASP A 113 9.88 4.89 -13.94
CA ASP A 113 10.35 4.97 -12.55
C ASP A 113 9.37 4.27 -11.59
N PHE A 114 8.07 4.43 -11.83
CA PHE A 114 7.03 3.74 -11.05
C PHE A 114 7.13 2.22 -11.23
N VAL A 115 7.29 1.74 -12.46
CA VAL A 115 7.45 0.31 -12.76
C VAL A 115 8.72 -0.24 -12.10
N ALA A 116 9.85 0.47 -12.22
CA ALA A 116 11.11 0.08 -11.59
C ALA A 116 10.96 -0.04 -10.06
N MET A 117 10.28 0.92 -9.43
CA MET A 117 10.01 0.92 -8.00
C MET A 117 9.16 -0.28 -7.59
N ILE A 118 8.04 -0.55 -8.25
CA ILE A 118 7.15 -1.68 -7.90
C ILE A 118 7.86 -3.02 -8.11
N ARG A 119 8.65 -3.18 -9.19
CA ARG A 119 9.49 -4.38 -9.41
C ARG A 119 10.47 -4.60 -8.26
N ALA A 120 11.15 -3.54 -7.82
CA ALA A 120 12.09 -3.61 -6.70
C ALA A 120 11.39 -3.99 -5.37
N LEU A 121 10.21 -3.42 -5.10
CA LEU A 121 9.40 -3.78 -3.94
C LEU A 121 8.92 -5.24 -4.00
N SER A 122 8.53 -5.72 -5.18
CA SER A 122 8.10 -7.11 -5.38
C SER A 122 9.23 -8.11 -5.10
N LEU A 123 10.47 -7.77 -5.45
CA LEU A 123 11.65 -8.59 -5.13
C LEU A 123 11.95 -8.58 -3.62
N ALA A 124 11.89 -7.40 -3.00
CA ALA A 124 12.19 -7.24 -1.57
C ALA A 124 11.17 -7.91 -0.63
N ARG A 125 9.96 -8.19 -1.13
CA ARG A 125 8.85 -8.75 -0.34
C ARG A 125 9.19 -10.05 0.38
N ASN A 126 9.95 -10.93 -0.25
CA ASN A 126 10.24 -12.27 0.27
C ASN A 126 11.39 -12.30 1.28
N ASP A 127 12.24 -11.27 1.26
CA ASP A 127 13.49 -11.24 2.04
C ASP A 127 13.36 -10.42 3.33
N LYS A 128 12.23 -9.75 3.53
CA LYS A 128 12.05 -8.78 4.63
C LYS A 128 10.90 -9.16 5.56
N GLY A 129 11.03 -8.75 6.82
CA GLY A 129 9.92 -8.75 7.76
C GLY A 129 8.82 -7.77 7.35
N LEU A 130 7.60 -7.95 7.86
CA LEU A 130 6.45 -7.11 7.51
C LEU A 130 6.69 -5.62 7.79
N TYR A 131 7.30 -5.30 8.93
CA TYR A 131 7.66 -3.92 9.29
C TYR A 131 8.64 -3.31 8.29
N ASP A 132 9.78 -4.00 8.04
CA ASP A 132 10.82 -3.52 7.13
C ASP A 132 10.29 -3.37 5.70
N PHE A 133 9.43 -4.28 5.26
CA PHE A 133 8.77 -4.19 3.96
C PHE A 133 7.82 -2.99 3.88
N GLY A 134 7.00 -2.76 4.90
CA GLY A 134 6.14 -1.57 4.99
C GLY A 134 6.95 -0.28 5.00
N LEU A 135 8.03 -0.22 5.75
CA LEU A 135 8.94 0.93 5.81
C LEU A 135 9.61 1.19 4.46
N GLU A 136 10.01 0.15 3.76
CA GLU A 136 10.58 0.29 2.42
C GLU A 136 9.56 0.82 1.42
N ILE A 137 8.30 0.34 1.47
CA ILE A 137 7.22 0.90 0.67
C ILE A 137 7.04 2.39 0.96
N ALA A 138 6.90 2.78 2.23
CA ALA A 138 6.69 4.17 2.64
C ALA A 138 7.84 5.08 2.19
N SER A 139 9.07 4.58 2.26
CA SER A 139 10.28 5.32 1.85
C SER A 139 10.41 5.42 0.33
N ARG A 140 10.41 4.29 -0.38
CA ARG A 140 10.63 4.24 -1.84
C ARG A 140 9.49 4.86 -2.64
N SER A 141 8.25 4.77 -2.16
CA SER A 141 7.11 5.43 -2.79
C SER A 141 7.22 6.94 -2.78
N GLY A 142 7.98 7.51 -1.83
CA GLY A 142 8.07 8.94 -1.59
C GLY A 142 6.95 9.51 -0.72
N ILE A 143 6.05 8.68 -0.15
CA ILE A 143 4.93 9.15 0.69
C ILE A 143 5.45 9.90 1.91
N ILE A 144 6.45 9.35 2.63
CA ILE A 144 7.06 10.02 3.78
C ILE A 144 7.67 11.37 3.38
N ALA A 145 8.39 11.42 2.26
CA ALA A 145 9.00 12.65 1.76
C ALA A 145 7.95 13.70 1.40
N ALA A 146 6.84 13.29 0.77
CA ALA A 146 5.74 14.17 0.42
C ALA A 146 5.14 14.84 1.67
N TYR A 147 4.76 14.07 2.69
CA TYR A 147 4.20 14.61 3.93
C TYR A 147 5.21 15.47 4.71
N ARG A 148 6.49 15.11 4.75
CA ARG A 148 7.52 15.94 5.39
C ARG A 148 7.67 17.30 4.70
N THR A 149 7.48 17.36 3.39
CA THR A 149 7.59 18.61 2.62
C THR A 149 6.38 19.53 2.83
N GLU A 150 5.20 18.99 3.11
CA GLU A 150 3.98 19.78 3.36
C GLU A 150 4.08 20.61 4.63
N ASN A 151 4.77 20.13 5.66
CA ASN A 151 5.04 20.80 6.94
C ASN A 151 3.77 21.41 7.60
N THR A 152 2.68 20.66 7.61
CA THR A 152 1.39 21.02 8.23
C THR A 152 1.08 20.09 9.40
N PRO A 153 0.22 20.47 10.36
CA PRO A 153 -0.25 19.57 11.43
C PRO A 153 -0.93 18.32 10.88
N GLU A 154 -1.66 18.44 9.77
CA GLU A 154 -2.31 17.34 9.09
C GLU A 154 -1.28 16.35 8.51
N ALA A 155 -0.21 16.87 7.90
CA ALA A 155 0.89 16.04 7.40
C ALA A 155 1.65 15.34 8.54
N ALA A 156 1.84 16.00 9.67
CA ALA A 156 2.43 15.37 10.86
C ALA A 156 1.54 14.20 11.35
N SER A 157 0.22 14.43 11.45
CA SER A 157 -0.73 13.36 11.82
C SER A 157 -0.74 12.21 10.82
N ALA A 158 -0.57 12.48 9.53
CA ALA A 158 -0.46 11.43 8.51
C ALA A 158 0.82 10.58 8.70
N LEU A 159 1.94 11.20 9.07
CA LEU A 159 3.18 10.47 9.39
C LEU A 159 3.00 9.60 10.64
N ASP A 160 2.37 10.10 11.69
CA ASP A 160 2.05 9.33 12.89
C ASP A 160 1.15 8.12 12.56
N ASN A 161 0.15 8.30 11.70
CA ASN A 161 -0.71 7.21 11.24
C ASN A 161 0.06 6.16 10.43
N ILE A 162 1.01 6.57 9.58
CA ILE A 162 1.86 5.62 8.85
C ILE A 162 2.74 4.83 9.82
N GLU A 163 3.33 5.48 10.82
CA GLU A 163 4.14 4.80 11.84
C GLU A 163 3.30 3.78 12.62
N GLU A 164 2.08 4.13 13.01
CA GLU A 164 1.14 3.21 13.68
C GLU A 164 0.79 2.01 12.79
N LEU A 165 0.58 2.21 11.48
CA LEU A 165 0.39 1.10 10.55
C LEU A 165 1.60 0.15 10.55
N LEU A 166 2.82 0.69 10.50
CA LEU A 166 4.04 -0.11 10.51
C LEU A 166 4.19 -0.90 11.82
N ASN A 167 3.90 -0.27 12.96
CA ASN A 167 3.92 -0.93 14.27
C ASN A 167 2.90 -2.07 14.34
N SER A 168 1.69 -1.86 13.81
CA SER A 168 0.66 -2.91 13.75
C SER A 168 1.07 -4.09 12.86
N MET A 169 1.83 -3.86 11.80
CA MET A 169 2.41 -4.93 10.97
C MET A 169 3.46 -5.74 11.74
N GLN A 170 4.28 -5.11 12.56
CA GLN A 170 5.25 -5.78 13.43
C GLN A 170 4.55 -6.66 14.47
N GLU A 171 3.58 -6.11 15.20
CA GLU A 171 2.81 -6.84 16.20
C GLU A 171 2.07 -8.05 15.59
N PHE A 172 1.54 -7.88 14.37
CA PHE A 172 0.90 -8.99 13.65
C PHE A 172 1.88 -10.13 13.40
N LYS A 173 3.10 -9.83 12.94
CA LYS A 173 4.14 -10.82 12.70
C LYS A 173 4.52 -11.55 13.99
N GLU A 174 4.81 -10.82 15.06
CA GLU A 174 5.21 -11.39 16.35
C GLU A 174 4.15 -12.35 16.90
N ARG A 175 2.89 -12.00 16.73
CA ARG A 175 1.76 -12.86 17.13
C ARG A 175 1.68 -14.13 16.28
N VAL A 176 1.76 -14.02 14.96
CA VAL A 176 1.74 -15.18 14.07
C VAL A 176 2.91 -16.12 14.38
N ASP A 177 4.11 -15.56 14.60
CA ASP A 177 5.30 -16.33 14.97
C ASP A 177 5.14 -17.02 16.35
N ALA A 178 4.40 -16.38 17.28
CA ALA A 178 4.09 -16.98 18.58
C ALA A 178 3.04 -18.10 18.48
N GLU A 179 2.02 -17.93 17.66
CA GLU A 179 0.99 -18.96 17.40
C GLU A 179 1.60 -20.19 16.73
N ILE A 180 2.50 -20.02 15.76
CA ILE A 180 3.21 -21.13 15.10
C ILE A 180 4.08 -21.88 16.11
N ARG A 181 4.86 -21.16 16.92
CA ARG A 181 5.70 -21.79 17.98
C ARG A 181 4.90 -22.44 19.09
N GLY A 182 3.73 -21.89 19.43
CA GLY A 182 2.83 -22.44 20.45
C GLY A 182 2.04 -23.66 19.99
N GLY A 183 1.89 -23.86 18.65
CA GLY A 183 1.27 -25.06 18.05
C GLY A 183 2.21 -26.26 17.95
N GLU A 184 3.53 -26.05 18.02
CA GLU A 184 4.55 -27.09 18.09
C GLU A 184 4.81 -27.52 19.56
N ARG A 185 3.78 -27.94 20.29
CA ARG A 185 4.02 -28.69 21.53
C ARG A 185 4.49 -30.09 21.13
N PRO A 186 5.68 -30.56 21.57
CA PRO A 186 6.01 -31.96 21.45
C PRO A 186 4.96 -32.74 22.26
N GLU A 187 4.36 -33.75 21.62
CA GLU A 187 3.62 -34.77 22.37
C GLU A 187 4.64 -35.41 23.33
N GLU A 188 4.53 -35.04 24.59
CA GLU A 188 5.25 -35.76 25.64
C GLU A 188 4.64 -37.16 25.71
N GLU A 189 5.49 -38.18 25.40
CA GLU A 189 5.25 -39.61 25.67
C GLU A 189 5.05 -39.87 27.17
#